data_e5f3aa4e5b1a6f4eb8f5bd5f83e6347f
#
_entry.id   e5f3aa4e5b1a6f4eb8f5bd5f83e6347f
#
_cell.length_a   1.000
_cell.length_b   1.000
_cell.length_c   1.000
_cell.angle_alpha   90.00
_cell.angle_beta   90.00
_cell.angle_gamma   90.00
#
_symmetry.space_group_name_H-M   'P 1'
#
loop_
_entity.id
_entity.type
_entity.pdbx_description
1 polymer ?
#
loop_
_entity_poly.entity_id
_entity_poly.type
_entity_poly.pdbx_seq_one_letter_code
_entity_poly.pdbx_strand_id
1 'polypeptide(L)'
;MNKRISLLLVVLLTLSAVLSACATPTPEIIIETVVVTQEVEVPVVETVVETVVETVEVPVEIEKTVVEFWTTDNEEDRVNVYETVAAGFMAEHPEIDVRIVPIEESGVSQRMATALAANRVPDIVRMGIERVAAFSADGLLDEDAAEAVIAAVGEDDFRAGPLVMVTDPATGKYAAIPYDGWIQAIWYREDVFADAGLNAPLSWDDINAACDTLPGTGNLLYALTIGSDPGQNYGHQVFEQIAISNDAWPFDEAGNVTFDTPEMIAALDFYAGLQRCAMPGPQYWRGARESYELDQSGMLFYSTYIMDDLVDGSGMEDGGKVDLVEGLAGNTGFASMMEGPNGAASYGQLVTLAIPAGAKPEAQMVVEYFLTEGYQDVLALAPFGKIPVLKSAVDDWKTSSDYFQNYSGETMDQIASGYETMQRWLFRPDYDATERAVVGDIEGRLLIPTVVSNIALEGTMTPETAAAWLQEQVEVILAERQ
;
A
#
# COMPACT_ATOMS: atom_id res chain seq x y z
N MET A 1 -1.37 -18.63 -47.61
CA MET A 1 -1.56 -17.20 -47.37
C MET A 1 -0.22 -16.50 -47.64
N ASN A 2 -0.18 -15.69 -48.67
CA ASN A 2 1.08 -15.27 -49.33
C ASN A 2 1.91 -14.32 -48.44
N LYS A 3 3.21 -14.59 -48.31
CA LYS A 3 4.21 -13.73 -47.60
C LYS A 3 4.18 -12.24 -47.97
N ARG A 4 3.64 -11.89 -49.13
CA ARG A 4 3.45 -10.50 -49.60
C ARG A 4 2.29 -9.77 -48.91
N ILE A 5 1.26 -10.47 -48.44
CA ILE A 5 0.11 -9.88 -47.71
C ILE A 5 0.50 -9.62 -46.27
N SER A 6 1.30 -10.49 -45.65
CA SER A 6 1.85 -10.27 -44.31
C SER A 6 2.78 -9.07 -44.21
N LEU A 7 3.59 -8.82 -45.26
CA LEU A 7 4.49 -7.66 -45.31
C LEU A 7 3.71 -6.33 -45.44
N LEU A 8 2.66 -6.31 -46.24
CA LEU A 8 1.80 -5.13 -46.42
C LEU A 8 1.00 -4.79 -45.09
N LEU A 9 0.58 -5.80 -44.36
CA LEU A 9 -0.10 -5.59 -43.04
C LEU A 9 0.85 -5.06 -41.99
N VAL A 10 2.11 -5.50 -41.93
CA VAL A 10 3.14 -4.99 -41.02
C VAL A 10 3.51 -3.55 -41.35
N VAL A 11 3.61 -3.19 -42.62
CA VAL A 11 3.95 -1.81 -43.07
C VAL A 11 2.74 -0.86 -42.80
N LEU A 12 1.49 -1.32 -42.94
CA LEU A 12 0.33 -0.50 -42.61
C LEU A 12 0.18 -0.30 -41.07
N LEU A 13 0.50 -1.29 -40.23
CA LEU A 13 0.48 -1.18 -38.78
C LEU A 13 1.60 -0.29 -38.25
N THR A 14 2.78 -0.27 -38.88
CA THR A 14 3.88 0.63 -38.49
C THR A 14 3.62 2.08 -38.94
N LEU A 15 2.89 2.31 -40.03
CA LEU A 15 2.55 3.67 -40.48
C LEU A 15 1.44 4.33 -39.66
N SER A 16 0.52 3.55 -39.09
CA SER A 16 -0.52 4.06 -38.19
C SER A 16 0.00 4.43 -36.78
N ALA A 17 1.09 3.82 -36.32
CA ALA A 17 1.70 4.15 -35.03
C ALA A 17 2.52 5.47 -35.02
N VAL A 18 2.90 5.98 -36.19
CA VAL A 18 3.70 7.22 -36.32
C VAL A 18 2.80 8.48 -36.39
N LEU A 19 1.49 8.34 -36.61
CA LEU A 19 0.57 9.46 -36.77
C LEU A 19 -0.18 9.86 -35.48
N SER A 20 0.03 9.14 -34.36
CA SER A 20 -0.66 9.44 -33.08
C SER A 20 0.21 10.20 -32.05
N ALA A 21 1.41 10.66 -32.43
CA ALA A 21 2.38 11.25 -31.48
C ALA A 21 2.50 12.78 -31.57
N CYS A 22 1.46 13.50 -31.95
CA CYS A 22 1.45 14.97 -31.89
C CYS A 22 0.09 15.51 -31.47
N ALA A 23 -0.24 15.29 -30.16
CA ALA A 23 -1.17 16.18 -29.49
C ALA A 23 -0.31 17.27 -28.82
N THR A 24 -0.23 18.43 -29.44
CA THR A 24 0.35 19.63 -28.84
C THR A 24 -0.56 20.09 -27.72
N PRO A 25 -0.07 20.33 -26.47
CA PRO A 25 -0.89 20.91 -25.42
C PRO A 25 -1.41 22.29 -25.87
N THR A 26 -2.66 22.57 -25.55
CA THR A 26 -3.28 23.87 -25.84
C THR A 26 -2.65 24.90 -24.88
N PRO A 27 -2.01 25.97 -25.37
CA PRO A 27 -1.39 26.96 -24.49
C PRO A 27 -2.47 27.72 -23.69
N GLU A 28 -2.21 27.90 -22.40
CA GLU A 28 -2.99 28.80 -21.54
C GLU A 28 -2.68 30.25 -21.89
N ILE A 29 -3.71 31.09 -22.08
CA ILE A 29 -3.55 32.47 -22.54
C ILE A 29 -3.54 33.42 -21.34
N ILE A 30 -2.39 33.99 -21.03
CA ILE A 30 -2.30 35.14 -20.13
C ILE A 30 -2.37 36.43 -20.97
N ILE A 31 -3.30 37.30 -20.65
CA ILE A 31 -3.50 38.59 -21.38
C ILE A 31 -2.52 39.63 -20.83
N GLU A 32 -1.47 39.90 -21.57
CA GLU A 32 -0.60 41.03 -21.30
C GLU A 32 -0.95 42.19 -22.24
N THR A 33 -1.29 43.37 -21.69
CA THR A 33 -1.65 44.52 -22.50
C THR A 33 -0.41 45.27 -22.96
N VAL A 34 -0.03 45.08 -24.21
CA VAL A 34 1.04 45.87 -24.85
C VAL A 34 0.43 47.03 -25.61
N VAL A 35 0.76 48.24 -25.17
CA VAL A 35 0.33 49.48 -25.89
C VAL A 35 1.30 49.74 -27.02
N VAL A 36 0.87 49.51 -28.27
CA VAL A 36 1.63 49.86 -29.47
C VAL A 36 1.09 51.17 -30.00
N THR A 37 1.90 52.22 -29.96
CA THR A 37 1.57 53.54 -30.55
C THR A 37 2.04 53.54 -32.01
N GLN A 38 1.10 53.55 -32.97
CA GLN A 38 1.43 53.70 -34.39
C GLN A 38 1.05 55.13 -34.81
N GLU A 39 2.06 55.92 -35.23
CA GLU A 39 1.82 57.23 -35.85
C GLU A 39 1.41 57.03 -37.31
N VAL A 40 0.20 57.51 -37.67
CA VAL A 40 -0.27 57.54 -39.06
C VAL A 40 -0.26 58.99 -39.50
N GLU A 41 0.63 59.43 -40.42
CA GLU A 41 0.59 60.73 -41.05
C GLU A 41 -0.59 60.81 -42.02
N VAL A 42 -1.57 61.73 -41.72
CA VAL A 42 -2.62 62.11 -42.65
C VAL A 42 -2.38 63.55 -43.07
N PRO A 43 -2.37 63.90 -44.39
CA PRO A 43 -2.11 65.33 -44.84
C PRO A 43 -3.30 66.22 -44.56
N VAL A 44 -3.05 67.17 -43.69
CA VAL A 44 -3.69 68.52 -43.52
C VAL A 44 -5.20 68.60 -43.42
N VAL A 45 -5.75 68.78 -42.27
CA VAL A 45 -6.37 69.93 -41.59
C VAL A 45 -6.93 69.43 -40.25
N GLU A 46 -6.40 70.04 -39.15
CA GLU A 46 -6.70 69.69 -37.76
C GLU A 46 -6.20 68.32 -37.31
N THR A 47 -5.12 68.29 -36.51
CA THR A 47 -4.56 67.12 -35.91
C THR A 47 -5.47 66.65 -34.76
N VAL A 48 -6.41 65.76 -35.02
CA VAL A 48 -7.05 64.97 -33.99
C VAL A 48 -6.18 63.76 -33.80
N VAL A 49 -5.43 63.70 -32.70
CA VAL A 49 -4.71 62.48 -32.30
C VAL A 49 -5.75 61.52 -31.72
N GLU A 50 -6.28 60.64 -32.54
CA GLU A 50 -7.10 59.53 -32.09
C GLU A 50 -6.15 58.39 -31.67
N THR A 51 -6.00 58.21 -30.37
CA THR A 51 -5.22 57.08 -29.85
C THR A 51 -6.06 55.84 -29.99
N VAL A 52 -5.82 55.06 -31.03
CA VAL A 52 -6.40 53.71 -31.15
C VAL A 52 -5.57 52.78 -30.27
N VAL A 53 -6.11 52.41 -29.13
CA VAL A 53 -5.54 51.36 -28.30
C VAL A 53 -5.98 50.01 -28.89
N GLU A 54 -5.12 49.42 -29.68
CA GLU A 54 -5.32 48.03 -30.14
C GLU A 54 -4.75 47.10 -29.06
N THR A 55 -5.64 46.41 -28.38
CA THR A 55 -5.23 45.37 -27.41
C THR A 55 -4.82 44.15 -28.19
N VAL A 56 -3.53 43.94 -28.36
CA VAL A 56 -3.01 42.69 -28.93
C VAL A 56 -2.83 41.71 -27.79
N GLU A 57 -3.68 40.68 -27.76
CA GLU A 57 -3.47 39.54 -26.88
C GLU A 57 -2.26 38.75 -27.40
N VAL A 58 -1.14 38.83 -26.71
CA VAL A 58 0.02 37.99 -26.96
C VAL A 58 -0.06 36.81 -26.00
N PRO A 59 -0.23 35.57 -26.48
CA PRO A 59 -0.14 34.42 -25.63
C PRO A 59 1.29 34.36 -25.06
N VAL A 60 1.44 34.55 -23.77
CA VAL A 60 2.70 34.23 -23.09
C VAL A 60 2.67 32.77 -22.79
N GLU A 61 3.44 32.00 -23.53
CA GLU A 61 3.67 30.58 -23.22
C GLU A 61 4.54 30.51 -21.96
N ILE A 62 3.91 30.22 -20.80
CA ILE A 62 4.65 29.98 -19.57
C ILE A 62 5.30 28.61 -19.73
N GLU A 63 6.62 28.56 -19.66
CA GLU A 63 7.35 27.30 -19.58
C GLU A 63 7.02 26.66 -18.23
N LYS A 64 6.18 25.60 -18.25
CA LYS A 64 5.72 24.92 -17.03
C LYS A 64 6.80 23.99 -16.50
N THR A 65 6.97 23.98 -15.19
CA THR A 65 7.75 22.94 -14.51
C THR A 65 6.95 21.63 -14.52
N VAL A 66 7.49 20.61 -15.17
CA VAL A 66 6.84 19.28 -15.23
C VAL A 66 7.23 18.50 -14.00
N VAL A 67 6.26 18.05 -13.18
CA VAL A 67 6.43 17.14 -12.06
C VAL A 67 5.90 15.77 -12.47
N GLU A 68 6.76 14.75 -12.53
CA GLU A 68 6.40 13.39 -12.90
C GLU A 68 6.08 12.58 -11.64
N PHE A 69 4.82 12.13 -11.51
CA PHE A 69 4.32 11.36 -10.38
C PHE A 69 4.02 9.92 -10.81
N TRP A 70 4.84 8.95 -10.36
CA TRP A 70 4.60 7.54 -10.56
C TRP A 70 3.66 6.98 -9.49
N THR A 71 2.55 6.37 -9.91
CA THR A 71 1.61 5.71 -9.01
C THR A 71 1.46 4.23 -9.32
N THR A 72 1.41 3.41 -8.25
CA THR A 72 1.10 1.97 -8.36
C THR A 72 -0.41 1.69 -8.34
N ASP A 73 -1.25 2.69 -8.09
CA ASP A 73 -2.68 2.64 -8.41
C ASP A 73 -2.84 2.83 -9.92
N ASN A 74 -2.76 1.73 -10.68
CA ASN A 74 -2.60 1.74 -12.14
C ASN A 74 -3.87 1.34 -12.92
N GLU A 75 -4.96 1.01 -12.24
CA GLU A 75 -6.26 0.81 -12.83
C GLU A 75 -6.83 2.15 -13.35
N GLU A 76 -7.53 2.12 -14.48
CA GLU A 76 -8.00 3.33 -15.19
C GLU A 76 -8.86 4.25 -14.30
N ASP A 77 -9.76 3.70 -13.51
CA ASP A 77 -10.61 4.43 -12.58
C ASP A 77 -9.79 5.14 -11.48
N ARG A 78 -8.76 4.49 -10.97
CA ARG A 78 -7.85 5.07 -9.97
C ARG A 78 -6.99 6.17 -10.56
N VAL A 79 -6.40 5.93 -11.72
CA VAL A 79 -5.60 6.94 -12.44
C VAL A 79 -6.41 8.20 -12.69
N ASN A 80 -7.68 8.09 -13.09
CA ASN A 80 -8.57 9.23 -13.31
C ASN A 80 -8.76 10.10 -12.05
N VAL A 81 -8.76 9.52 -10.86
CA VAL A 81 -8.83 10.31 -9.61
C VAL A 81 -7.51 11.03 -9.36
N TYR A 82 -6.36 10.36 -9.51
CA TYR A 82 -5.05 11.04 -9.41
C TYR A 82 -4.94 12.21 -10.39
N GLU A 83 -5.39 12.04 -11.64
CA GLU A 83 -5.42 13.11 -12.64
C GLU A 83 -6.38 14.24 -12.25
N THR A 84 -7.52 13.93 -11.62
CA THR A 84 -8.48 14.92 -11.12
C THR A 84 -7.88 15.74 -9.99
N VAL A 85 -7.24 15.11 -9.01
CA VAL A 85 -6.54 15.78 -7.91
C VAL A 85 -5.39 16.63 -8.45
N ALA A 86 -4.60 16.10 -9.37
CA ALA A 86 -3.53 16.84 -10.04
C ALA A 86 -4.07 18.07 -10.81
N ALA A 87 -5.23 17.94 -11.47
CA ALA A 87 -5.86 19.07 -12.16
C ALA A 87 -6.32 20.17 -11.18
N GLY A 88 -6.81 19.79 -9.99
CA GLY A 88 -7.12 20.73 -8.91
C GLY A 88 -5.87 21.53 -8.50
N PHE A 89 -4.76 20.84 -8.23
CA PHE A 89 -3.49 21.47 -7.92
C PHE A 89 -3.01 22.41 -9.04
N MET A 90 -3.04 21.95 -10.30
CA MET A 90 -2.61 22.75 -11.45
C MET A 90 -3.49 23.97 -11.70
N ALA A 91 -4.74 23.98 -11.24
CA ALA A 91 -5.60 25.17 -11.32
C ALA A 91 -5.16 26.27 -10.35
N GLU A 92 -4.56 25.90 -9.22
CA GLU A 92 -3.98 26.81 -8.23
C GLU A 92 -2.53 27.21 -8.57
N HIS A 93 -1.80 26.30 -9.26
CA HIS A 93 -0.41 26.41 -9.66
C HIS A 93 -0.22 26.27 -11.18
N PRO A 94 -0.67 27.24 -11.98
CA PRO A 94 -0.67 27.12 -13.46
C PRO A 94 0.75 27.02 -14.07
N GLU A 95 1.79 27.38 -13.32
CA GLU A 95 3.20 27.23 -13.71
C GLU A 95 3.74 25.79 -13.57
N ILE A 96 2.98 24.87 -12.94
CA ILE A 96 3.36 23.49 -12.75
C ILE A 96 2.49 22.57 -13.62
N ASP A 97 3.08 21.52 -14.21
CA ASP A 97 2.42 20.49 -15.00
C ASP A 97 2.65 19.13 -14.31
N VAL A 98 1.65 18.63 -13.59
CA VAL A 98 1.75 17.34 -12.89
C VAL A 98 1.34 16.22 -13.84
N ARG A 99 2.24 15.27 -14.06
CA ARG A 99 2.02 14.11 -14.93
C ARG A 99 1.91 12.83 -14.13
N ILE A 100 0.73 12.27 -14.09
CA ILE A 100 0.47 10.97 -13.47
C ILE A 100 0.96 9.86 -14.41
N VAL A 101 1.83 9.00 -13.91
CA VAL A 101 2.40 7.87 -14.67
C VAL A 101 2.07 6.57 -13.93
N PRO A 102 1.07 5.81 -14.39
CA PRO A 102 0.74 4.53 -13.78
C PRO A 102 1.85 3.51 -14.06
N ILE A 103 2.22 2.76 -13.02
CA ILE A 103 3.26 1.71 -13.10
C ILE A 103 2.81 0.46 -12.36
N GLU A 104 3.28 -0.70 -12.81
CA GLU A 104 3.10 -1.96 -12.10
C GLU A 104 3.87 -1.98 -10.79
N GLU A 105 3.23 -2.39 -9.71
CA GLU A 105 3.84 -2.43 -8.37
C GLU A 105 5.11 -3.30 -8.34
N SER A 106 5.07 -4.48 -8.95
CA SER A 106 6.22 -5.39 -9.04
C SER A 106 7.38 -4.81 -9.85
N GLY A 107 7.12 -3.83 -10.73
CA GLY A 107 8.08 -3.19 -11.62
C GLY A 107 8.78 -1.96 -11.04
N VAL A 108 8.38 -1.45 -9.87
CA VAL A 108 8.90 -0.19 -9.29
C VAL A 108 10.42 -0.18 -9.20
N SER A 109 11.03 -1.20 -8.59
CA SER A 109 12.48 -1.27 -8.37
C SER A 109 13.26 -1.30 -9.67
N GLN A 110 12.84 -2.11 -10.65
CA GLN A 110 13.51 -2.18 -11.95
C GLN A 110 13.36 -0.87 -12.73
N ARG A 111 12.20 -0.25 -12.68
CA ARG A 111 11.93 1.02 -13.38
C ARG A 111 12.74 2.16 -12.75
N MET A 112 12.85 2.20 -11.43
CA MET A 112 13.68 3.14 -10.71
C MET A 112 15.17 2.97 -11.08
N ALA A 113 15.70 1.75 -11.10
CA ALA A 113 17.08 1.48 -11.53
C ALA A 113 17.34 1.94 -12.97
N THR A 114 16.37 1.76 -13.86
CA THR A 114 16.47 2.22 -15.26
C THR A 114 16.46 3.75 -15.34
N ALA A 115 15.61 4.41 -14.57
CA ALA A 115 15.51 5.87 -14.51
C ALA A 115 16.79 6.50 -13.94
N LEU A 116 17.36 5.91 -12.90
CA LEU A 116 18.66 6.31 -12.33
C LEU A 116 19.79 6.19 -13.36
N ALA A 117 19.88 5.05 -14.05
CA ALA A 117 20.89 4.85 -15.08
C ALA A 117 20.77 5.85 -16.26
N ALA A 118 19.54 6.33 -16.53
CA ALA A 118 19.26 7.33 -17.55
C ALA A 118 19.37 8.78 -17.04
N ASN A 119 19.63 8.97 -15.75
CA ASN A 119 19.59 10.28 -15.05
C ASN A 119 18.24 11.01 -15.27
N ARG A 120 17.14 10.26 -15.17
CA ARG A 120 15.77 10.72 -15.40
C ARG A 120 14.84 10.10 -14.35
N VAL A 121 15.12 10.38 -13.07
CA VAL A 121 14.28 9.95 -11.97
C VAL A 121 12.94 10.69 -12.00
N PRO A 122 11.83 10.07 -11.57
CA PRO A 122 10.57 10.77 -11.35
C PRO A 122 10.70 11.76 -10.19
N ASP A 123 9.74 12.65 -10.04
CA ASP A 123 9.74 13.62 -8.94
C ASP A 123 9.01 13.07 -7.70
N ILE A 124 8.01 12.20 -7.91
CA ILE A 124 7.24 11.53 -6.84
C ILE A 124 7.05 10.07 -7.21
N VAL A 125 7.15 9.17 -6.23
CA VAL A 125 6.84 7.74 -6.39
C VAL A 125 5.92 7.26 -5.26
N ARG A 126 4.72 6.78 -5.62
CA ARG A 126 3.87 6.03 -4.71
C ARG A 126 4.33 4.57 -4.70
N MET A 127 4.65 4.06 -3.52
CA MET A 127 5.14 2.68 -3.36
C MET A 127 4.91 2.14 -1.95
N GLY A 128 4.90 0.82 -1.82
CA GLY A 128 4.87 0.15 -0.51
C GLY A 128 6.14 0.42 0.29
N ILE A 129 5.97 0.44 1.61
CA ILE A 129 7.02 0.78 2.58
C ILE A 129 8.25 -0.14 2.50
N GLU A 130 8.09 -1.38 2.05
CA GLU A 130 9.19 -2.33 1.91
C GLU A 130 10.29 -1.87 0.94
N ARG A 131 9.93 -1.02 -0.04
CA ARG A 131 10.89 -0.44 -0.99
C ARG A 131 11.60 0.79 -0.45
N VAL A 132 10.95 1.51 0.48
CA VAL A 132 11.51 2.72 1.08
C VAL A 132 12.81 2.39 1.81
N ALA A 133 12.83 1.32 2.61
CA ALA A 133 14.01 0.92 3.36
C ALA A 133 15.23 0.67 2.43
N ALA A 134 15.02 -0.04 1.31
CA ALA A 134 16.09 -0.31 0.34
C ALA A 134 16.56 0.98 -0.37
N PHE A 135 15.62 1.82 -0.80
CA PHE A 135 15.96 3.06 -1.52
C PHE A 135 16.60 4.11 -0.61
N SER A 136 16.19 4.18 0.67
CA SER A 136 16.83 5.03 1.66
C SER A 136 18.28 4.59 1.92
N ALA A 137 18.51 3.29 2.16
CA ALA A 137 19.85 2.73 2.37
C ALA A 137 20.79 3.01 1.18
N ASP A 138 20.28 3.05 -0.04
CA ASP A 138 21.03 3.37 -1.26
C ASP A 138 21.19 4.90 -1.49
N GLY A 139 20.63 5.75 -0.61
CA GLY A 139 20.68 7.22 -0.72
C GLY A 139 19.88 7.76 -1.92
N LEU A 140 18.84 7.06 -2.33
CA LEU A 140 18.03 7.39 -3.52
C LEU A 140 16.85 8.30 -3.19
N LEU A 141 16.56 8.57 -1.92
CA LEU A 141 15.44 9.37 -1.45
C LEU A 141 15.92 10.70 -0.87
N ASP A 142 15.11 11.74 -0.99
CA ASP A 142 15.33 13.07 -0.42
C ASP A 142 14.63 13.16 0.94
N GLU A 143 15.36 12.84 1.99
CA GLU A 143 14.85 12.87 3.36
C GLU A 143 14.53 14.30 3.83
N ASP A 144 15.29 15.30 3.39
CA ASP A 144 15.01 16.70 3.74
C ASP A 144 13.66 17.15 3.14
N ALA A 145 13.36 16.72 1.92
CA ALA A 145 12.07 16.96 1.28
C ALA A 145 10.93 16.24 2.01
N ALA A 146 11.14 15.00 2.43
CA ALA A 146 10.13 14.24 3.19
C ALA A 146 9.83 14.91 4.54
N GLU A 147 10.85 15.31 5.30
CA GLU A 147 10.68 16.04 6.56
C GLU A 147 9.95 17.37 6.35
N ALA A 148 10.28 18.11 5.27
CA ALA A 148 9.63 19.38 4.96
C ALA A 148 8.13 19.21 4.69
N VAL A 149 7.72 18.19 3.94
CA VAL A 149 6.31 17.89 3.67
C VAL A 149 5.59 17.47 4.96
N ILE A 150 6.16 16.56 5.74
CA ILE A 150 5.55 16.10 7.01
C ILE A 150 5.37 17.29 7.97
N ALA A 151 6.34 18.18 8.05
CA ALA A 151 6.24 19.39 8.88
C ALA A 151 5.18 20.37 8.34
N ALA A 152 5.04 20.52 7.03
CA ALA A 152 4.05 21.41 6.40
C ALA A 152 2.62 20.91 6.61
N VAL A 153 2.38 19.58 6.46
CA VAL A 153 1.09 18.94 6.74
C VAL A 153 0.77 18.98 8.23
N GLY A 154 1.78 18.86 9.08
CA GLY A 154 1.70 18.82 10.54
C GLY A 154 2.04 17.42 11.09
N GLU A 155 3.25 17.25 11.60
CA GLU A 155 3.76 15.97 12.11
C GLU A 155 2.85 15.36 13.18
N ASP A 156 2.29 16.18 14.08
CA ASP A 156 1.39 15.73 15.16
C ASP A 156 0.08 15.11 14.64
N ASP A 157 -0.33 15.40 13.41
CA ASP A 157 -1.53 14.84 12.79
C ASP A 157 -1.27 13.43 12.24
N PHE A 158 -0.02 13.10 11.89
CA PHE A 158 0.31 11.74 11.49
C PHE A 158 0.19 10.76 12.66
N ARG A 159 -0.17 9.53 12.36
CA ARG A 159 -0.15 8.42 13.32
C ARG A 159 1.27 7.99 13.62
N ALA A 160 1.52 7.59 14.87
CA ALA A 160 2.87 7.28 15.33
C ALA A 160 3.50 6.07 14.61
N GLY A 161 2.74 4.98 14.41
CA GLY A 161 3.24 3.78 13.74
C GLY A 161 3.79 4.06 12.33
N PRO A 162 3.03 4.69 11.43
CA PRO A 162 3.50 5.13 10.12
C PRO A 162 4.77 5.97 10.14
N LEU A 163 4.91 6.93 11.06
CA LEU A 163 6.13 7.74 11.17
C LEU A 163 7.35 6.90 11.57
N VAL A 164 7.18 5.99 12.52
CA VAL A 164 8.26 5.06 12.91
C VAL A 164 8.71 4.23 11.72
N MET A 165 7.78 3.74 10.89
CA MET A 165 8.10 2.89 9.74
C MET A 165 8.86 3.62 8.63
N VAL A 166 8.62 4.92 8.43
CA VAL A 166 9.35 5.71 7.42
C VAL A 166 10.64 6.32 7.94
N THR A 167 10.96 6.17 9.23
CA THR A 167 12.20 6.70 9.80
C THR A 167 13.40 5.87 9.35
N ASP A 168 14.40 6.52 8.76
CA ASP A 168 15.69 5.90 8.47
C ASP A 168 16.50 5.76 9.75
N PRO A 169 16.95 4.54 10.14
CA PRO A 169 17.68 4.34 11.38
C PRO A 169 19.08 4.95 11.36
N ALA A 170 19.67 5.18 10.18
CA ALA A 170 21.01 5.73 10.06
C ALA A 170 21.05 7.25 10.26
N THR A 171 20.01 7.95 9.81
CA THR A 171 19.93 9.42 9.86
C THR A 171 18.99 9.92 10.95
N GLY A 172 18.00 9.12 11.35
CA GLY A 172 16.90 9.51 12.22
C GLY A 172 15.85 10.40 11.54
N LYS A 173 15.94 10.60 10.21
CA LYS A 173 15.02 11.39 9.41
C LYS A 173 13.95 10.52 8.75
N TYR A 174 12.91 11.15 8.23
CA TYR A 174 11.90 10.47 7.45
C TYR A 174 12.38 10.25 6.01
N ALA A 175 12.44 8.98 5.57
CA ALA A 175 12.86 8.61 4.22
C ALA A 175 11.76 8.75 3.18
N ALA A 176 10.50 8.82 3.60
CA ALA A 176 9.33 9.00 2.76
C ALA A 176 8.17 9.58 3.58
N ILE A 177 7.10 9.96 2.91
CA ILE A 177 5.91 10.52 3.52
C ILE A 177 4.86 9.41 3.63
N PRO A 178 4.33 9.07 4.83
CA PRO A 178 3.19 8.16 4.98
C PRO A 178 1.99 8.68 4.18
N TYR A 179 1.26 7.77 3.51
CA TYR A 179 0.15 8.19 2.66
C TYR A 179 -1.15 7.45 2.97
N ASP A 180 -1.20 6.16 2.73
CA ASP A 180 -2.36 5.30 3.03
C ASP A 180 -1.87 3.89 3.38
N GLY A 181 -2.80 2.97 3.60
CA GLY A 181 -2.49 1.56 3.74
C GLY A 181 -3.66 0.80 4.34
N TRP A 182 -3.40 -0.43 4.77
CA TRP A 182 -4.39 -1.32 5.34
C TRP A 182 -3.89 -2.02 6.61
N ILE A 183 -4.82 -2.42 7.46
CA ILE A 183 -4.54 -3.24 8.64
C ILE A 183 -5.00 -4.66 8.36
N GLN A 184 -4.19 -5.65 8.75
CA GLN A 184 -4.55 -7.03 8.84
C GLN A 184 -4.87 -7.38 10.29
N ALA A 185 -5.93 -8.16 10.47
CA ALA A 185 -6.26 -8.71 11.76
C ALA A 185 -7.11 -9.97 11.60
N ILE A 186 -7.63 -10.47 12.71
CA ILE A 186 -8.59 -11.55 12.68
C ILE A 186 -9.98 -10.94 12.57
N TRP A 187 -10.63 -11.20 11.42
CA TRP A 187 -12.06 -11.05 11.24
C TRP A 187 -12.75 -12.29 11.80
N TYR A 188 -13.82 -12.13 12.56
CA TYR A 188 -14.50 -13.26 13.19
C TYR A 188 -16.01 -13.07 13.26
N ARG A 189 -16.74 -14.15 13.24
CA ARG A 189 -18.21 -14.22 13.35
C ARG A 189 -18.63 -13.97 14.80
N GLU A 190 -18.95 -12.72 15.17
CA GLU A 190 -19.39 -12.35 16.51
C GLU A 190 -20.62 -13.15 16.98
N ASP A 191 -21.59 -13.35 16.09
CA ASP A 191 -22.80 -14.14 16.36
C ASP A 191 -22.46 -15.59 16.69
N VAL A 192 -21.60 -16.24 15.91
CA VAL A 192 -21.18 -17.63 16.12
C VAL A 192 -20.35 -17.78 17.39
N PHE A 193 -19.44 -16.82 17.64
CA PHE A 193 -18.62 -16.81 18.86
C PHE A 193 -19.49 -16.63 20.10
N ALA A 194 -20.48 -15.73 20.08
CA ALA A 194 -21.43 -15.53 21.18
C ALA A 194 -22.27 -16.78 21.44
N ASP A 195 -22.81 -17.43 20.41
CA ASP A 195 -23.59 -18.65 20.51
C ASP A 195 -22.77 -19.83 21.06
N ALA A 196 -21.48 -19.89 20.73
CA ALA A 196 -20.53 -20.91 21.20
C ALA A 196 -19.96 -20.59 22.60
N GLY A 197 -20.24 -19.39 23.15
CA GLY A 197 -19.69 -18.93 24.44
C GLY A 197 -18.18 -18.64 24.39
N LEU A 198 -17.66 -18.27 23.22
CA LEU A 198 -16.26 -17.92 22.98
C LEU A 198 -16.04 -16.42 23.18
N ASN A 199 -14.82 -16.05 23.59
CA ASN A 199 -14.35 -14.66 23.56
C ASN A 199 -13.95 -14.27 22.13
N ALA A 200 -13.84 -12.94 21.87
CA ALA A 200 -13.16 -12.46 20.67
C ALA A 200 -11.73 -13.06 20.56
N PRO A 201 -11.23 -13.39 19.36
CA PRO A 201 -9.96 -14.08 19.18
C PRO A 201 -8.76 -13.11 19.33
N LEU A 202 -8.63 -12.53 20.53
CA LEU A 202 -7.60 -11.54 20.87
C LEU A 202 -6.30 -12.15 21.37
N SER A 203 -6.28 -13.44 21.64
CA SER A 203 -5.08 -14.15 22.13
C SER A 203 -4.91 -15.51 21.45
N TRP A 204 -3.69 -16.06 21.55
CA TRP A 204 -3.43 -17.44 21.09
C TRP A 204 -4.36 -18.46 21.76
N ASP A 205 -4.69 -18.26 23.03
CA ASP A 205 -5.60 -19.14 23.77
C ASP A 205 -7.03 -19.03 23.24
N ASP A 206 -7.53 -17.82 22.95
CA ASP A 206 -8.87 -17.61 22.37
C ASP A 206 -8.96 -18.22 20.96
N ILE A 207 -7.90 -18.06 20.14
CA ILE A 207 -7.82 -18.68 18.81
C ILE A 207 -7.85 -20.22 18.92
N ASN A 208 -7.09 -20.79 19.86
CA ASN A 208 -7.10 -22.23 20.12
C ASN A 208 -8.48 -22.72 20.59
N ALA A 209 -9.14 -21.98 21.48
CA ALA A 209 -10.49 -22.31 21.95
C ALA A 209 -11.51 -22.29 20.78
N ALA A 210 -11.38 -21.34 19.87
CA ALA A 210 -12.19 -21.29 18.66
C ALA A 210 -11.89 -22.48 17.73
N CYS A 211 -10.62 -22.84 17.56
CA CYS A 211 -10.20 -24.03 16.81
C CYS A 211 -10.81 -25.35 17.33
N ASP A 212 -10.93 -25.45 18.65
CA ASP A 212 -11.45 -26.67 19.28
C ASP A 212 -12.99 -26.73 19.25
N THR A 213 -13.66 -25.58 19.08
CA THR A 213 -15.12 -25.46 19.24
C THR A 213 -15.86 -25.29 17.90
N LEU A 214 -15.33 -24.49 16.97
CA LEU A 214 -16.09 -24.05 15.80
C LEU A 214 -16.28 -25.10 14.69
N PRO A 215 -15.32 -25.99 14.37
CA PRO A 215 -15.52 -26.95 13.31
C PRO A 215 -16.74 -27.86 13.52
N GLY A 216 -17.67 -27.85 12.56
CA GLY A 216 -18.95 -28.57 12.65
C GLY A 216 -20.06 -27.84 13.41
N THR A 217 -19.84 -26.58 13.83
CA THR A 217 -20.88 -25.75 14.44
C THR A 217 -21.66 -25.01 13.34
N GLY A 218 -22.96 -25.21 13.27
CA GLY A 218 -23.78 -24.64 12.20
C GLY A 218 -23.32 -25.09 10.82
N ASN A 219 -23.01 -24.17 9.94
CA ASN A 219 -22.47 -24.43 8.59
C ASN A 219 -20.93 -24.48 8.56
N LEU A 220 -20.27 -24.13 9.65
CA LEU A 220 -18.81 -24.02 9.67
C LEU A 220 -18.15 -25.40 9.50
N LEU A 221 -17.32 -25.50 8.50
CA LEU A 221 -16.48 -26.67 8.26
C LEU A 221 -15.14 -26.54 8.99
N TYR A 222 -14.67 -25.32 9.15
CA TYR A 222 -13.37 -24.96 9.70
C TYR A 222 -13.50 -23.85 10.73
N ALA A 223 -12.56 -23.74 11.64
CA ALA A 223 -12.46 -22.57 12.50
C ALA A 223 -11.92 -21.35 11.71
N LEU A 224 -10.94 -21.60 10.82
CA LEU A 224 -10.30 -20.53 10.03
C LEU A 224 -9.71 -21.08 8.72
N THR A 225 -9.22 -20.15 7.91
CA THR A 225 -8.30 -20.46 6.82
C THR A 225 -7.01 -19.67 7.04
N ILE A 226 -5.85 -20.35 6.92
CA ILE A 226 -4.52 -19.74 7.08
C ILE A 226 -3.69 -19.87 5.80
N GLY A 227 -2.71 -18.98 5.63
CA GLY A 227 -1.76 -19.04 4.54
C GLY A 227 -0.84 -20.25 4.63
N SER A 228 -0.96 -21.17 3.70
CA SER A 228 -0.17 -22.41 3.66
C SER A 228 0.38 -22.72 2.27
N ASP A 229 0.10 -21.88 1.26
CA ASP A 229 0.68 -21.97 -0.07
C ASP A 229 2.13 -21.45 -0.06
N PRO A 230 3.15 -22.29 -0.35
CA PRO A 230 4.55 -21.88 -0.33
C PRO A 230 4.92 -20.87 -1.43
N GLY A 231 4.08 -20.72 -2.45
CA GLY A 231 4.27 -19.79 -3.55
C GLY A 231 3.66 -18.39 -3.33
N GLN A 232 3.06 -18.16 -2.15
CA GLN A 232 2.31 -16.93 -1.85
C GLN A 232 2.77 -16.29 -0.54
N ASN A 233 2.81 -14.97 -0.50
CA ASN A 233 3.31 -14.22 0.66
C ASN A 233 2.30 -14.14 1.83
N TYR A 234 1.06 -14.55 1.63
CA TYR A 234 0.01 -14.50 2.65
C TYR A 234 0.40 -15.24 3.94
N GLY A 235 1.06 -16.40 3.82
CA GLY A 235 1.58 -17.14 4.97
C GLY A 235 2.63 -16.36 5.78
N HIS A 236 3.47 -15.57 5.10
CA HIS A 236 4.44 -14.69 5.78
C HIS A 236 3.72 -13.58 6.56
N GLN A 237 2.77 -12.90 5.96
CA GLN A 237 2.04 -11.79 6.58
C GLN A 237 1.33 -12.23 7.87
N VAL A 238 0.68 -13.38 7.86
CA VAL A 238 0.01 -13.94 9.05
C VAL A 238 1.03 -14.40 10.09
N PHE A 239 2.10 -15.08 9.66
CA PHE A 239 3.15 -15.56 10.56
C PHE A 239 3.88 -14.41 11.26
N GLU A 240 4.19 -13.34 10.56
CA GLU A 240 4.88 -12.19 11.13
C GLU A 240 4.12 -11.59 12.32
N GLN A 241 2.79 -11.45 12.21
CA GLN A 241 1.95 -10.99 13.33
C GLN A 241 2.02 -11.95 14.53
N ILE A 242 1.95 -13.25 14.27
CA ILE A 242 2.06 -14.29 15.30
C ILE A 242 3.44 -14.26 15.96
N ALA A 243 4.51 -14.15 15.17
CA ALA A 243 5.86 -14.12 15.68
C ALA A 243 6.11 -12.91 16.57
N ILE A 244 5.72 -11.70 16.13
CA ILE A 244 5.87 -10.47 16.92
C ILE A 244 5.07 -10.55 18.23
N SER A 245 3.88 -11.16 18.24
CA SER A 245 3.09 -11.36 19.46
C SER A 245 3.80 -12.27 20.48
N ASN A 246 4.79 -13.03 20.06
CA ASN A 246 5.62 -13.89 20.91
C ASN A 246 7.06 -13.35 21.09
N ASP A 247 7.31 -12.08 20.80
CA ASP A 247 8.64 -11.45 20.84
C ASP A 247 9.68 -12.20 19.97
N ALA A 248 9.22 -12.82 18.88
CA ALA A 248 10.08 -13.54 17.93
C ALA A 248 10.46 -12.62 16.76
N TRP A 249 11.70 -12.17 16.74
CA TRP A 249 12.26 -11.25 15.75
C TRP A 249 13.36 -11.92 14.94
N PRO A 250 13.64 -11.49 13.69
CA PRO A 250 14.74 -12.02 12.88
C PRO A 250 16.14 -11.79 13.45
N PHE A 251 16.34 -10.70 14.21
CA PHE A 251 17.62 -10.33 14.82
C PHE A 251 17.44 -9.86 16.26
N ASP A 252 18.47 -10.07 17.09
CA ASP A 252 18.57 -9.47 18.41
C ASP A 252 19.19 -8.05 18.35
N GLU A 253 19.27 -7.35 19.49
CA GLU A 253 19.87 -6.01 19.60
C GLU A 253 21.36 -5.96 19.22
N ALA A 254 22.03 -7.09 19.12
CA ALA A 254 23.44 -7.19 18.74
C ALA A 254 23.63 -7.56 17.26
N GLY A 255 22.52 -7.67 16.50
CA GLY A 255 22.53 -8.03 15.08
C GLY A 255 22.75 -9.53 14.81
N ASN A 256 22.56 -10.39 15.81
CA ASN A 256 22.63 -11.83 15.58
C ASN A 256 21.29 -12.34 15.06
N VAL A 257 21.32 -13.27 14.10
CA VAL A 257 20.14 -13.96 13.60
C VAL A 257 19.49 -14.80 14.71
N THR A 258 18.16 -14.74 14.86
CA THR A 258 17.40 -15.31 15.99
C THR A 258 16.24 -16.22 15.58
N PHE A 259 16.40 -16.95 14.49
CA PHE A 259 15.37 -17.93 14.08
C PHE A 259 15.39 -19.23 14.87
N ASP A 260 16.55 -19.68 15.39
CA ASP A 260 16.67 -20.88 16.24
C ASP A 260 16.54 -20.51 17.73
N THR A 261 15.41 -19.87 18.09
CA THR A 261 15.10 -19.45 19.47
C THR A 261 13.79 -20.12 19.93
N PRO A 262 13.58 -20.28 21.25
CA PRO A 262 12.35 -20.83 21.79
C PRO A 262 11.11 -20.04 21.36
N GLU A 263 11.21 -18.71 21.26
CA GLU A 263 10.12 -17.81 20.86
C GLU A 263 9.73 -18.04 19.41
N MET A 264 10.69 -18.16 18.51
CA MET A 264 10.45 -18.42 17.09
C MET A 264 9.90 -19.82 16.85
N ILE A 265 10.48 -20.83 17.54
CA ILE A 265 9.99 -22.23 17.49
C ILE A 265 8.54 -22.29 17.96
N ALA A 266 8.19 -21.62 19.07
CA ALA A 266 6.82 -21.59 19.58
C ALA A 266 5.84 -20.90 18.58
N ALA A 267 6.28 -19.83 17.91
CA ALA A 267 5.48 -19.19 16.87
C ALA A 267 5.23 -20.10 15.66
N LEU A 268 6.25 -20.83 15.21
CA LEU A 268 6.12 -21.83 14.14
C LEU A 268 5.19 -22.98 14.55
N ASP A 269 5.30 -23.49 15.78
CA ASP A 269 4.46 -24.56 16.32
C ASP A 269 2.99 -24.10 16.41
N PHE A 270 2.75 -22.90 16.95
CA PHE A 270 1.40 -22.33 17.02
C PHE A 270 0.79 -22.19 15.62
N TYR A 271 1.49 -21.54 14.68
CA TYR A 271 0.98 -21.34 13.32
C TYR A 271 0.66 -22.67 12.63
N ALA A 272 1.60 -23.61 12.65
CA ALA A 272 1.42 -24.92 12.04
C ALA A 272 0.31 -25.73 12.73
N GLY A 273 0.19 -25.58 14.04
CA GLY A 273 -0.86 -26.20 14.86
C GLY A 273 -2.27 -25.75 14.50
N LEU A 274 -2.44 -24.56 13.94
CA LEU A 274 -3.74 -24.06 13.45
C LEU A 274 -4.26 -24.85 12.25
N GLN A 275 -3.40 -25.59 11.53
CA GLN A 275 -3.83 -26.44 10.40
C GLN A 275 -4.82 -27.52 10.82
N ARG A 276 -4.84 -27.95 12.10
CA ARG A 276 -5.80 -28.95 12.63
C ARG A 276 -7.26 -28.52 12.50
N CYS A 277 -7.51 -27.21 12.48
CA CYS A 277 -8.84 -26.61 12.44
C CYS A 277 -9.05 -25.73 11.20
N ALA A 278 -8.04 -25.63 10.33
CA ALA A 278 -8.05 -24.82 9.14
C ALA A 278 -8.51 -25.58 7.90
N MET A 279 -8.88 -24.84 6.86
CA MET A 279 -9.17 -25.38 5.54
C MET A 279 -7.96 -26.17 5.01
N PRO A 280 -8.14 -27.42 4.53
CA PRO A 280 -7.03 -28.25 4.08
C PRO A 280 -6.47 -27.82 2.73
N GLY A 281 -5.21 -28.21 2.48
CA GLY A 281 -4.49 -27.93 1.25
C GLY A 281 -3.81 -26.56 1.22
N PRO A 282 -3.07 -26.25 0.15
CA PRO A 282 -2.41 -24.95 0.01
C PRO A 282 -3.43 -23.81 -0.07
N GLN A 283 -3.34 -22.87 0.84
CA GLN A 283 -4.26 -21.75 0.94
C GLN A 283 -3.50 -20.43 0.85
N TYR A 284 -4.11 -19.46 0.19
CA TYR A 284 -3.66 -18.07 0.15
C TYR A 284 -4.84 -17.13 0.46
N TRP A 285 -4.64 -15.82 0.41
CA TRP A 285 -5.62 -14.84 0.85
C TRP A 285 -7.02 -15.02 0.23
N ARG A 286 -7.10 -15.43 -1.05
CA ARG A 286 -8.39 -15.62 -1.75
C ARG A 286 -9.20 -16.76 -1.16
N GLY A 287 -8.58 -17.93 -0.94
CA GLY A 287 -9.27 -19.05 -0.30
C GLY A 287 -9.73 -18.75 1.12
N ALA A 288 -8.97 -17.93 1.87
CA ALA A 288 -9.37 -17.46 3.19
C ALA A 288 -10.65 -16.62 3.11
N ARG A 289 -10.67 -15.62 2.22
CA ARG A 289 -11.83 -14.77 1.99
C ARG A 289 -13.06 -15.56 1.57
N GLU A 290 -12.95 -16.35 0.52
CA GLU A 290 -14.08 -17.14 -0.01
C GLU A 290 -14.66 -18.11 1.03
N SER A 291 -13.82 -18.76 1.83
CA SER A 291 -14.33 -19.68 2.88
C SER A 291 -15.14 -18.97 3.95
N TYR A 292 -14.79 -17.71 4.26
CA TYR A 292 -15.53 -16.88 5.22
C TYR A 292 -16.85 -16.38 4.64
N GLU A 293 -16.84 -15.84 3.42
CA GLU A 293 -18.02 -15.37 2.70
C GLU A 293 -19.06 -16.49 2.47
N LEU A 294 -18.57 -17.73 2.23
CA LEU A 294 -19.39 -18.92 2.07
C LEU A 294 -19.88 -19.55 3.38
N ASP A 295 -19.68 -18.88 4.52
CA ASP A 295 -20.05 -19.39 5.85
C ASP A 295 -19.39 -20.74 6.20
N GLN A 296 -18.18 -20.98 5.69
CA GLN A 296 -17.44 -22.23 5.94
C GLN A 296 -16.39 -22.10 7.04
N SER A 297 -15.93 -20.89 7.36
CA SER A 297 -15.00 -20.61 8.45
C SER A 297 -15.49 -19.48 9.35
N GLY A 298 -15.20 -19.62 10.65
CA GLY A 298 -15.63 -18.66 11.67
C GLY A 298 -14.66 -17.51 11.90
N MET A 299 -13.42 -17.63 11.40
CA MET A 299 -12.36 -16.63 11.48
C MET A 299 -11.55 -16.60 10.19
N LEU A 300 -10.92 -15.45 9.91
CA LEU A 300 -9.85 -15.34 8.92
C LEU A 300 -8.87 -14.26 9.32
N PHE A 301 -7.59 -14.45 9.00
CA PHE A 301 -6.61 -13.36 8.98
C PHE A 301 -6.74 -12.66 7.64
N TYR A 302 -7.09 -11.39 7.64
CA TYR A 302 -7.21 -10.66 6.38
C TYR A 302 -7.06 -9.16 6.58
N SER A 303 -6.72 -8.49 5.49
CA SER A 303 -6.70 -7.04 5.44
C SER A 303 -8.10 -6.44 5.44
N THR A 304 -8.19 -5.14 5.67
CA THR A 304 -9.46 -4.41 5.61
C THR A 304 -10.08 -4.36 4.21
N TYR A 305 -9.37 -4.79 3.18
CA TYR A 305 -9.91 -4.92 1.81
C TYR A 305 -11.12 -5.85 1.68
N ILE A 306 -11.42 -6.68 2.68
CA ILE A 306 -12.60 -7.56 2.66
C ILE A 306 -13.92 -6.85 2.95
N MET A 307 -13.88 -5.60 3.37
CA MET A 307 -15.08 -4.94 3.95
C MET A 307 -16.23 -4.77 2.97
N ASP A 308 -15.96 -4.49 1.69
CA ASP A 308 -17.01 -4.45 0.65
C ASP A 308 -17.53 -5.85 0.33
N ASP A 309 -16.65 -6.82 0.22
CA ASP A 309 -17.01 -8.22 -0.07
C ASP A 309 -17.99 -8.78 0.95
N LEU A 310 -17.78 -8.48 2.24
CA LEU A 310 -18.69 -8.91 3.33
C LEU A 310 -20.07 -8.23 3.30
N VAL A 311 -20.23 -7.15 2.56
CA VAL A 311 -21.50 -6.43 2.40
C VAL A 311 -22.26 -6.89 1.15
N ASP A 312 -21.55 -7.05 0.02
CA ASP A 312 -22.18 -7.28 -1.26
C ASP A 312 -21.90 -8.63 -1.92
N GLY A 313 -21.08 -9.47 -1.26
CA GLY A 313 -20.72 -10.81 -1.72
C GLY A 313 -19.81 -10.82 -2.96
N SER A 314 -19.16 -9.71 -3.27
CA SER A 314 -18.19 -9.62 -4.36
C SER A 314 -16.87 -10.33 -3.98
N GLY A 315 -15.90 -10.32 -4.83
CA GLY A 315 -14.59 -10.83 -4.46
C GLY A 315 -14.33 -12.31 -4.74
N MET A 316 -15.29 -13.05 -5.31
CA MET A 316 -15.09 -14.43 -5.74
C MET A 316 -14.07 -14.53 -6.88
N GLU A 317 -13.32 -15.63 -6.94
CA GLU A 317 -12.24 -15.85 -7.91
C GLU A 317 -12.69 -15.73 -9.37
N ASP A 318 -13.91 -16.15 -9.65
CA ASP A 318 -14.51 -16.10 -10.98
C ASP A 318 -15.12 -14.72 -11.34
N GLY A 319 -14.99 -13.73 -10.43
CA GLY A 319 -15.62 -12.42 -10.57
C GLY A 319 -17.12 -12.43 -10.31
N GLY A 320 -17.65 -13.55 -9.79
CA GLY A 320 -19.04 -13.69 -9.38
C GLY A 320 -19.35 -13.04 -8.04
N LYS A 321 -20.60 -13.20 -7.61
CA LYS A 321 -21.07 -12.84 -6.27
C LYS A 321 -21.63 -14.07 -5.58
N VAL A 322 -21.46 -14.11 -4.26
CA VAL A 322 -22.03 -15.15 -3.41
C VAL A 322 -23.24 -14.57 -2.65
N ASP A 323 -24.23 -15.42 -2.40
CA ASP A 323 -25.32 -15.11 -1.48
C ASP A 323 -24.80 -15.20 -0.04
N LEU A 324 -24.50 -14.06 0.56
CA LEU A 324 -24.00 -13.96 1.92
C LEU A 324 -25.06 -14.35 2.95
N VAL A 325 -24.61 -14.78 4.12
CA VAL A 325 -25.49 -14.87 5.31
C VAL A 325 -26.02 -13.47 5.63
N GLU A 326 -27.31 -13.39 5.96
CA GLU A 326 -27.96 -12.10 6.26
C GLU A 326 -27.23 -11.36 7.40
N GLY A 327 -26.84 -10.15 7.14
CA GLY A 327 -26.13 -9.30 8.10
C GLY A 327 -24.70 -9.72 8.40
N LEU A 328 -24.02 -10.43 7.50
CA LEU A 328 -22.65 -10.92 7.69
C LEU A 328 -21.69 -9.81 8.15
N ALA A 329 -21.65 -8.68 7.46
CA ALA A 329 -20.79 -7.56 7.84
C ALA A 329 -21.08 -7.03 9.27
N GLY A 330 -22.37 -6.89 9.62
CA GLY A 330 -22.80 -6.42 10.94
C GLY A 330 -22.56 -7.41 12.07
N ASN A 331 -22.38 -8.69 11.74
CA ASN A 331 -22.04 -9.77 12.66
C ASN A 331 -20.55 -10.17 12.61
N THR A 332 -19.73 -9.36 11.92
CA THR A 332 -18.30 -9.59 11.80
C THR A 332 -17.53 -8.58 12.65
N GLY A 333 -16.81 -9.09 13.66
CA GLY A 333 -15.90 -8.32 14.50
C GLY A 333 -14.49 -8.29 13.91
N PHE A 334 -13.68 -7.35 14.41
CA PHE A 334 -12.30 -7.14 14.00
C PHE A 334 -11.37 -7.10 15.22
N ALA A 335 -10.55 -8.14 15.37
CA ALA A 335 -9.56 -8.24 16.43
C ALA A 335 -8.21 -7.71 15.93
N SER A 336 -7.99 -6.39 16.04
CA SER A 336 -6.83 -5.70 15.46
C SER A 336 -5.51 -6.08 16.12
N MET A 337 -5.52 -6.34 17.42
CA MET A 337 -4.34 -6.72 18.19
C MET A 337 -4.47 -8.16 18.68
N MET A 338 -3.40 -8.93 18.54
CA MET A 338 -3.30 -10.29 19.02
C MET A 338 -2.27 -10.38 20.14
N GLU A 339 -2.68 -10.91 21.30
CA GLU A 339 -1.79 -11.22 22.42
C GLU A 339 -1.21 -12.64 22.26
N GLY A 340 0.10 -12.73 22.31
CA GLY A 340 0.86 -13.98 22.41
C GLY A 340 1.45 -14.17 23.80
N PRO A 341 2.24 -15.22 24.01
CA PRO A 341 2.86 -15.50 25.31
C PRO A 341 3.81 -14.40 25.81
N ASN A 342 4.47 -13.68 24.92
CA ASN A 342 5.53 -12.71 25.26
C ASN A 342 5.29 -11.29 24.74
N GLY A 343 4.12 -11.01 24.16
CA GLY A 343 3.83 -9.67 23.63
C GLY A 343 2.45 -9.57 22.99
N ALA A 344 2.22 -8.46 22.32
CA ALA A 344 1.03 -8.24 21.52
C ALA A 344 1.42 -7.59 20.18
N ALA A 345 0.71 -7.92 19.11
CA ALA A 345 1.00 -7.41 17.77
C ALA A 345 -0.26 -7.07 16.99
N SER A 346 -0.19 -5.94 16.27
CA SER A 346 -1.02 -5.65 15.11
C SER A 346 -0.14 -5.60 13.87
N TYR A 347 -0.72 -5.91 12.72
CA TYR A 347 0.00 -5.99 11.45
C TYR A 347 -0.71 -5.12 10.39
N GLY A 348 0.05 -4.55 9.50
CA GLY A 348 -0.50 -3.80 8.39
C GLY A 348 0.54 -3.45 7.34
N GLN A 349 0.06 -2.85 6.26
CA GLN A 349 0.87 -2.34 5.17
C GLN A 349 0.75 -0.82 5.12
N LEU A 350 1.87 -0.15 4.95
CA LEU A 350 1.93 1.27 4.70
C LEU A 350 2.32 1.50 3.24
N VAL A 351 1.61 2.41 2.61
CA VAL A 351 1.96 2.97 1.31
C VAL A 351 2.45 4.40 1.53
N THR A 352 3.45 4.79 0.79
CA THR A 352 4.14 6.05 0.95
C THR A 352 4.18 6.84 -0.34
N LEU A 353 4.33 8.16 -0.23
CA LEU A 353 4.83 9.02 -1.28
C LEU A 353 6.31 9.29 -0.99
N ALA A 354 7.18 8.86 -1.88
CA ALA A 354 8.61 9.12 -1.78
C ALA A 354 9.03 10.17 -2.80
N ILE A 355 9.94 11.05 -2.40
CA ILE A 355 10.57 12.06 -3.26
C ILE A 355 11.99 11.58 -3.53
N PRO A 356 12.33 11.17 -4.76
CA PRO A 356 13.68 10.73 -5.09
C PRO A 356 14.72 11.86 -4.97
N ALA A 357 15.96 11.50 -4.63
CA ALA A 357 17.07 12.43 -4.64
C ALA A 357 17.28 13.04 -6.03
N GLY A 358 17.30 14.36 -6.10
CA GLY A 358 17.38 15.12 -7.36
C GLY A 358 16.03 15.42 -8.02
N ALA A 359 14.91 15.11 -7.38
CA ALA A 359 13.58 15.57 -7.77
C ALA A 359 13.48 17.09 -7.72
N LYS A 360 12.49 17.64 -8.41
CA LYS A 360 12.22 19.08 -8.40
C LYS A 360 11.60 19.52 -7.09
N PRO A 361 11.93 20.74 -6.59
CA PRO A 361 11.34 21.25 -5.33
C PRO A 361 9.81 21.32 -5.34
N GLU A 362 9.20 21.51 -6.50
CA GLU A 362 7.75 21.54 -6.70
C GLU A 362 7.06 20.22 -6.33
N ALA A 363 7.80 19.11 -6.30
CA ALA A 363 7.29 17.81 -5.84
C ALA A 363 6.73 17.88 -4.41
N GLN A 364 7.36 18.66 -3.52
CA GLN A 364 6.89 18.85 -2.15
C GLN A 364 5.49 19.45 -2.11
N MET A 365 5.23 20.49 -2.92
CA MET A 365 3.92 21.16 -3.00
C MET A 365 2.85 20.22 -3.53
N VAL A 366 3.18 19.38 -4.51
CA VAL A 366 2.25 18.36 -5.05
C VAL A 366 1.92 17.33 -3.98
N VAL A 367 2.92 16.80 -3.27
CA VAL A 367 2.70 15.80 -2.21
C VAL A 367 1.87 16.39 -1.05
N GLU A 368 2.14 17.63 -0.64
CA GLU A 368 1.35 18.33 0.37
C GLU A 368 -0.11 18.45 -0.06
N TYR A 369 -0.40 18.85 -1.30
CA TYR A 369 -1.75 18.96 -1.85
C TYR A 369 -2.47 17.60 -1.86
N PHE A 370 -1.78 16.51 -2.23
CA PHE A 370 -2.33 15.16 -2.20
C PHE A 370 -2.62 14.64 -0.79
N LEU A 371 -2.01 15.21 0.26
CA LEU A 371 -2.27 14.88 1.67
C LEU A 371 -3.27 15.81 2.34
N THR A 372 -3.60 16.94 1.72
CA THR A 372 -4.53 17.93 2.25
C THR A 372 -5.79 17.98 1.38
N GLU A 373 -5.87 18.87 0.39
CA GLU A 373 -7.06 19.12 -0.42
C GLU A 373 -7.51 17.89 -1.24
N GLY A 374 -6.56 17.09 -1.75
CA GLY A 374 -6.84 15.90 -2.57
C GLY A 374 -6.98 14.60 -1.78
N TYR A 375 -6.75 14.61 -0.46
CA TYR A 375 -6.56 13.37 0.30
C TYR A 375 -7.81 12.50 0.35
N GLN A 376 -8.96 13.10 0.61
CA GLN A 376 -10.24 12.36 0.72
C GLN A 376 -10.64 11.70 -0.61
N ASP A 377 -10.39 12.37 -1.74
CA ASP A 377 -10.67 11.79 -3.07
C ASP A 377 -9.84 10.53 -3.32
N VAL A 378 -8.56 10.56 -2.91
CA VAL A 378 -7.67 9.38 -3.04
C VAL A 378 -8.06 8.26 -2.08
N LEU A 379 -8.41 8.57 -0.82
CA LEU A 379 -8.88 7.56 0.13
C LEU A 379 -10.18 6.90 -0.34
N ALA A 380 -11.07 7.66 -0.97
CA ALA A 380 -12.34 7.17 -1.49
C ALA A 380 -12.20 6.20 -2.68
N LEU A 381 -11.03 6.13 -3.32
CA LEU A 381 -10.75 5.16 -4.40
C LEU A 381 -10.92 3.71 -3.97
N ALA A 382 -10.47 3.39 -2.76
CA ALA A 382 -10.56 2.07 -2.18
C ALA A 382 -10.62 2.23 -0.65
N PRO A 383 -11.73 2.74 -0.10
CA PRO A 383 -11.80 3.18 1.29
C PRO A 383 -11.50 2.07 2.30
N PHE A 384 -11.68 0.81 1.89
CA PHE A 384 -11.42 -0.37 2.72
C PHE A 384 -9.92 -0.72 2.79
N GLY A 385 -9.16 -0.38 1.75
CA GLY A 385 -7.72 -0.62 1.65
C GLY A 385 -6.86 0.63 1.75
N LYS A 386 -7.48 1.81 1.94
CA LYS A 386 -6.81 3.10 2.08
C LYS A 386 -7.24 3.78 3.38
N ILE A 387 -6.74 3.22 4.50
CA ILE A 387 -6.98 3.82 5.82
C ILE A 387 -6.09 5.07 5.93
N PRO A 388 -6.62 6.20 6.42
CA PRO A 388 -5.85 7.43 6.54
C PRO A 388 -4.72 7.33 7.55
N VAL A 389 -3.56 7.85 7.21
CA VAL A 389 -2.44 8.01 8.13
C VAL A 389 -2.56 9.29 8.96
N LEU A 390 -3.40 10.23 8.54
CA LEU A 390 -3.70 11.46 9.27
C LEU A 390 -4.88 11.25 10.20
N LYS A 391 -4.74 11.69 11.46
CA LYS A 391 -5.79 11.60 12.48
C LYS A 391 -7.01 12.43 12.12
N SER A 392 -6.79 13.62 11.56
CA SER A 392 -7.83 14.54 11.12
C SER A 392 -8.72 14.00 10.00
N ALA A 393 -8.21 13.07 9.18
CA ALA A 393 -8.93 12.52 8.05
C ALA A 393 -9.87 11.35 8.40
N VAL A 394 -9.83 10.85 9.65
CA VAL A 394 -10.54 9.61 10.06
C VAL A 394 -12.05 9.76 10.02
N ASP A 395 -12.59 10.86 10.50
CA ASP A 395 -14.05 11.05 10.60
C ASP A 395 -14.68 11.13 9.19
N ASP A 396 -14.02 11.81 8.26
CA ASP A 396 -14.45 11.87 6.87
C ASP A 396 -14.29 10.50 6.18
N TRP A 397 -13.19 9.79 6.44
CA TRP A 397 -12.97 8.44 5.93
C TRP A 397 -14.08 7.47 6.38
N LYS A 398 -14.48 7.49 7.65
CA LYS A 398 -15.57 6.63 8.18
C LYS A 398 -16.91 6.86 7.49
N THR A 399 -17.08 7.96 6.79
CA THR A 399 -18.30 8.31 6.05
C THR A 399 -18.11 8.31 4.54
N SER A 400 -16.92 7.99 4.04
CA SER A 400 -16.60 8.02 2.61
C SER A 400 -17.29 6.93 1.78
N SER A 401 -17.81 5.89 2.43
CA SER A 401 -18.52 4.79 1.77
C SER A 401 -19.77 4.39 2.54
N ASP A 402 -20.87 4.15 1.82
CA ASP A 402 -22.11 3.61 2.39
C ASP A 402 -21.91 2.20 2.98
N TYR A 403 -20.91 1.46 2.53
CA TYR A 403 -20.57 0.13 3.06
C TYR A 403 -20.19 0.18 4.54
N PHE A 404 -19.53 1.25 5.00
CA PHE A 404 -19.13 1.41 6.40
C PHE A 404 -20.29 1.42 7.38
N GLN A 405 -21.50 1.79 6.94
CA GLN A 405 -22.72 1.77 7.76
C GLN A 405 -23.16 0.36 8.17
N ASN A 406 -22.62 -0.68 7.50
CA ASN A 406 -22.92 -2.08 7.84
C ASN A 406 -22.07 -2.61 9.01
N TYR A 407 -21.03 -1.87 9.42
CA TYR A 407 -20.14 -2.25 10.51
C TYR A 407 -20.47 -1.52 11.81
N SER A 408 -20.15 -2.13 12.95
CA SER A 408 -20.29 -1.48 14.24
C SER A 408 -19.31 -0.30 14.39
N GLY A 409 -19.67 0.69 15.19
CA GLY A 409 -18.75 1.78 15.52
C GLY A 409 -17.46 1.27 16.19
N GLU A 410 -17.56 0.21 17.00
CA GLU A 410 -16.43 -0.43 17.66
C GLU A 410 -15.47 -1.06 16.64
N THR A 411 -15.98 -1.79 15.63
CA THR A 411 -15.19 -2.34 14.54
C THR A 411 -14.44 -1.23 13.80
N MET A 412 -15.12 -0.14 13.45
CA MET A 412 -14.50 0.99 12.75
C MET A 412 -13.43 1.69 13.59
N ASP A 413 -13.64 1.80 14.92
CA ASP A 413 -12.65 2.37 15.83
C ASP A 413 -11.44 1.47 16.00
N GLN A 414 -11.62 0.16 16.06
CA GLN A 414 -10.53 -0.80 16.13
C GLN A 414 -9.67 -0.79 14.85
N ILE A 415 -10.30 -0.72 13.68
CA ILE A 415 -9.59 -0.57 12.41
C ILE A 415 -8.74 0.70 12.42
N ALA A 416 -9.36 1.83 12.75
CA ALA A 416 -8.66 3.12 12.79
C ALA A 416 -7.50 3.12 13.80
N SER A 417 -7.66 2.49 14.98
CA SER A 417 -6.63 2.44 16.02
C SER A 417 -5.49 1.47 15.70
N GLY A 418 -5.71 0.49 14.85
CA GLY A 418 -4.70 -0.51 14.49
C GLY A 418 -3.40 0.08 13.95
N TYR A 419 -3.46 1.25 13.32
CA TYR A 419 -2.27 1.97 12.85
C TYR A 419 -1.37 2.53 13.96
N GLU A 420 -1.92 2.81 15.15
CA GLU A 420 -1.11 3.38 16.24
C GLU A 420 -0.08 2.38 16.78
N THR A 421 -0.41 1.09 16.73
CA THR A 421 0.39 0.00 17.30
C THR A 421 0.96 -0.97 16.26
N MET A 422 0.84 -0.61 14.97
CA MET A 422 1.32 -1.46 13.88
C MET A 422 2.81 -1.71 13.97
N GLN A 423 3.20 -2.98 13.87
CA GLN A 423 4.58 -3.44 13.92
C GLN A 423 4.87 -4.36 12.73
N ARG A 424 6.09 -4.30 12.26
CA ARG A 424 6.61 -5.14 11.19
C ARG A 424 8.07 -5.50 11.48
N TRP A 425 8.47 -6.71 11.14
CA TRP A 425 9.87 -7.13 11.26
C TRP A 425 10.84 -6.17 10.58
N LEU A 426 10.50 -5.75 9.38
CA LEU A 426 11.33 -4.84 8.57
C LEU A 426 11.59 -3.49 9.25
N PHE A 427 10.71 -3.05 10.15
CA PHE A 427 10.73 -1.69 10.71
C PHE A 427 10.98 -1.64 12.20
N ARG A 428 11.60 -2.68 12.75
CA ARG A 428 12.09 -2.61 14.13
C ARG A 428 13.10 -1.45 14.25
N PRO A 429 12.94 -0.55 15.22
CA PRO A 429 13.68 0.73 15.24
C PRO A 429 15.19 0.58 15.39
N ASP A 430 15.66 -0.50 16.01
CA ASP A 430 17.07 -0.79 16.24
C ASP A 430 17.78 -1.52 15.08
N TYR A 431 17.03 -1.91 14.02
CA TYR A 431 17.62 -2.56 12.85
C TYR A 431 18.37 -1.58 11.97
N ASP A 432 19.58 -1.94 11.60
CA ASP A 432 20.36 -1.21 10.59
C ASP A 432 19.88 -1.50 9.14
N ALA A 433 20.47 -0.82 8.16
CA ALA A 433 20.11 -0.98 6.77
C ALA A 433 20.35 -2.41 6.24
N THR A 434 21.39 -3.11 6.76
CA THR A 434 21.71 -4.48 6.35
C THR A 434 20.65 -5.45 6.88
N GLU A 435 20.30 -5.35 8.16
CA GLU A 435 19.27 -6.16 8.79
C GLU A 435 17.92 -5.98 8.11
N ARG A 436 17.52 -4.74 7.82
CA ARG A 436 16.32 -4.43 7.05
C ARG A 436 16.33 -5.06 5.65
N ALA A 437 17.46 -4.99 4.95
CA ALA A 437 17.60 -5.60 3.63
C ALA A 437 17.49 -7.13 3.69
N VAL A 438 18.05 -7.76 4.74
CA VAL A 438 17.91 -9.21 4.97
C VAL A 438 16.46 -9.60 5.26
N VAL A 439 15.72 -8.82 6.08
CA VAL A 439 14.30 -9.06 6.33
C VAL A 439 13.49 -8.98 5.02
N GLY A 440 13.79 -8.00 4.16
CA GLY A 440 13.19 -7.92 2.82
C GLY A 440 13.50 -9.15 1.94
N ASP A 441 14.71 -9.71 2.04
CA ASP A 441 15.07 -10.95 1.34
C ASP A 441 14.33 -12.19 1.90
N ILE A 442 14.09 -12.26 3.21
CA ILE A 442 13.29 -13.34 3.83
C ILE A 442 11.90 -13.37 3.21
N GLU A 443 11.26 -12.22 3.08
CA GLU A 443 9.95 -12.07 2.44
C GLU A 443 10.03 -12.38 0.94
N GLY A 444 10.97 -11.76 0.22
CA GLY A 444 11.10 -11.90 -1.23
C GLY A 444 11.48 -13.31 -1.70
N ARG A 445 12.20 -14.07 -0.87
CA ARG A 445 12.56 -15.47 -1.14
C ARG A 445 11.52 -16.48 -0.62
N LEU A 446 10.39 -16.00 -0.06
CA LEU A 446 9.31 -16.81 0.48
C LEU A 446 9.77 -17.87 1.51
N LEU A 447 10.72 -17.51 2.38
CA LEU A 447 11.29 -18.47 3.33
C LEU A 447 10.24 -18.93 4.35
N ILE A 448 9.45 -18.03 4.89
CA ILE A 448 8.39 -18.34 5.86
C ILE A 448 7.28 -19.18 5.24
N PRO A 449 6.66 -18.83 4.10
CA PRO A 449 5.67 -19.70 3.45
C PRO A 449 6.20 -21.11 3.17
N THR A 450 7.47 -21.22 2.78
CA THR A 450 8.12 -22.52 2.54
C THR A 450 8.15 -23.37 3.80
N VAL A 451 8.63 -22.88 4.94
CA VAL A 451 8.72 -23.69 6.16
C VAL A 451 7.35 -23.97 6.76
N VAL A 452 6.42 -23.02 6.70
CA VAL A 452 5.05 -23.23 7.17
C VAL A 452 4.36 -24.33 6.39
N SER A 453 4.48 -24.34 5.06
CA SER A 453 3.96 -25.42 4.22
C SER A 453 4.60 -26.77 4.55
N ASN A 454 5.92 -26.81 4.74
CA ASN A 454 6.65 -28.03 5.08
C ASN A 454 6.25 -28.60 6.44
N ILE A 455 5.92 -27.76 7.42
CA ILE A 455 5.45 -28.23 8.73
C ILE A 455 3.98 -28.66 8.64
N ALA A 456 3.11 -27.75 8.16
CA ALA A 456 1.67 -27.87 8.29
C ALA A 456 1.02 -28.80 7.26
N LEU A 457 1.53 -28.85 6.02
CA LEU A 457 0.94 -29.64 4.93
C LEU A 457 1.75 -30.87 4.60
N GLU A 458 3.07 -30.74 4.43
CA GLU A 458 3.93 -31.81 3.96
C GLU A 458 4.39 -32.77 5.10
N GLY A 459 4.45 -32.24 6.33
CA GLY A 459 4.99 -32.96 7.49
C GLY A 459 6.46 -33.37 7.32
N THR A 460 7.21 -32.61 6.51
CA THR A 460 8.63 -32.86 6.21
C THR A 460 9.58 -32.20 7.18
N MET A 461 9.09 -31.23 7.95
CA MET A 461 9.82 -30.52 9.00
C MET A 461 9.02 -30.53 10.31
N THR A 462 9.75 -30.43 11.42
CA THR A 462 9.19 -30.01 12.72
C THR A 462 9.46 -28.50 12.93
N PRO A 463 8.77 -27.83 13.87
CA PRO A 463 9.07 -26.43 14.20
C PRO A 463 10.55 -26.16 14.48
N GLU A 464 11.22 -27.06 15.23
CA GLU A 464 12.64 -26.95 15.56
C GLU A 464 13.54 -27.10 14.32
N THR A 465 13.24 -28.07 13.43
CA THR A 465 14.05 -28.24 12.22
C THR A 465 13.81 -27.14 11.21
N ALA A 466 12.63 -26.54 11.19
CA ALA A 466 12.29 -25.37 10.37
C ALA A 466 13.00 -24.11 10.90
N ALA A 467 13.00 -23.91 12.22
CA ALA A 467 13.72 -22.82 12.87
C ALA A 467 15.23 -22.87 12.59
N ALA A 468 15.85 -24.05 12.77
CA ALA A 468 17.26 -24.25 12.47
C ALA A 468 17.57 -24.04 10.97
N TRP A 469 16.70 -24.48 10.07
CA TRP A 469 16.85 -24.23 8.63
C TRP A 469 16.73 -22.74 8.29
N LEU A 470 15.76 -22.02 8.87
CA LEU A 470 15.61 -20.57 8.70
C LEU A 470 16.85 -19.84 9.21
N GLN A 471 17.38 -20.24 10.39
CA GLN A 471 18.63 -19.68 10.94
C GLN A 471 19.76 -19.76 9.92
N GLU A 472 20.01 -20.96 9.36
CA GLU A 472 21.06 -21.17 8.35
C GLU A 472 20.83 -20.32 7.08
N GLN A 473 19.58 -20.28 6.55
CA GLN A 473 19.28 -19.52 5.35
C GLN A 473 19.49 -18.02 5.55
N VAL A 474 19.05 -17.49 6.70
CA VAL A 474 19.16 -16.06 7.01
C VAL A 474 20.61 -15.66 7.29
N GLU A 475 21.41 -16.52 7.95
CA GLU A 475 22.85 -16.31 8.11
C GLU A 475 23.58 -16.24 6.75
N VAL A 476 23.18 -17.09 5.78
CA VAL A 476 23.72 -17.04 4.40
C VAL A 476 23.36 -15.72 3.74
N ILE A 477 22.08 -15.29 3.83
CA ILE A 477 21.64 -14.00 3.25
C ILE A 477 22.40 -12.84 3.91
N LEU A 478 22.56 -12.85 5.22
CA LEU A 478 23.33 -11.82 5.93
C LEU A 478 24.78 -11.76 5.44
N ALA A 479 25.43 -12.92 5.24
CA ALA A 479 26.79 -12.98 4.71
C ALA A 479 26.90 -12.52 3.24
N GLU A 480 25.85 -12.67 2.44
CA GLU A 480 25.80 -12.15 1.04
C GLU A 480 25.73 -10.60 1.01
N ARG A 481 25.30 -9.98 2.11
CA ARG A 481 25.10 -8.53 2.21
C ARG A 481 26.23 -7.78 2.96
N GLN A 482 27.15 -8.50 3.60
CA GLN A 482 28.36 -7.96 4.26
C GLN A 482 29.55 -7.93 3.28
#